data_001a94e2050a868c6669825e54fc9b9f
#
_entry.id   001a94e2050a868c6669825e54fc9b9f
#
_cell.length_a   1.000
_cell.length_b   1.000
_cell.length_c   1.000
_cell.angle_alpha   90.00
_cell.angle_beta   90.00
_cell.angle_gamma   90.00
#
_symmetry.space_group_name_H-M   'P 1'
#
loop_
_entity.id
_entity.type
_entity.pdbx_description
1 polymer ?
#
loop_
_entity_poly.entity_id
_entity_poly.type
_entity_poly.pdbx_seq_one_letter_code
_entity_poly.pdbx_strand_id
1 'polypeptide(L)' 'MNVSERTKKNIQMLRYALGNDRIFGRSDVMNILGITASPASALIKKMLEYGVIKPQKGYGKGKYTFIE' A
#
# COMPACT_ATOMS: atom_id res chain seq x y z
N MET A 1 0.91 2.47 18.32
CA MET A 1 1.78 1.79 17.36
C MET A 1 2.76 2.78 16.76
N ASN A 2 4.04 2.47 16.84
CA ASN A 2 5.07 3.39 16.33
C ASN A 2 5.34 3.15 14.86
N VAL A 3 4.92 4.11 14.04
CA VAL A 3 5.16 4.07 12.61
C VAL A 3 6.26 5.10 12.31
N SER A 4 7.32 4.67 11.63
CA SER A 4 8.41 5.59 11.30
C SER A 4 7.91 6.71 10.39
N GLU A 5 8.60 7.85 10.43
CA GLU A 5 8.27 8.99 9.56
C GLU A 5 8.37 8.60 8.09
N ARG A 6 9.37 7.79 7.74
CA ARG A 6 9.54 7.32 6.37
C ARG A 6 8.33 6.49 5.92
N THR A 7 7.87 5.57 6.79
CA THR A 7 6.70 4.75 6.48
C THR A 7 5.46 5.61 6.31
N LYS A 8 5.27 6.59 7.20
CA LYS A 8 4.14 7.52 7.09
C LYS A 8 4.16 8.28 5.77
N LYS A 9 5.32 8.79 5.38
CA LYS A 9 5.47 9.52 4.11
C LYS A 9 5.17 8.62 2.92
N ASN A 10 5.67 7.40 2.94
CA ASN A 10 5.41 6.43 1.87
C ASN A 10 3.93 6.13 1.74
N ILE A 11 3.24 5.93 2.85
CA ILE A 11 1.80 5.67 2.85
C ILE A 11 1.04 6.88 2.31
N GLN A 12 1.43 8.09 2.71
CA GLN A 12 0.80 9.31 2.22
C GLN A 12 0.99 9.49 0.72
N MET A 13 2.19 9.20 0.20
CA MET A 13 2.46 9.27 -1.22
C MET A 13 1.59 8.30 -2.00
N LEU A 14 1.47 7.08 -1.50
CA LEU A 14 0.63 6.06 -2.13
C LEU A 14 -0.84 6.48 -2.12
N ARG A 15 -1.33 6.97 -0.98
CA ARG A 15 -2.71 7.41 -0.86
C ARG A 15 -3.00 8.58 -1.81
N TYR A 16 -2.06 9.51 -1.91
CA TYR A 16 -2.20 10.65 -2.81
C TYR A 16 -2.25 10.20 -4.28
N ALA A 17 -1.36 9.29 -4.66
CA ALA A 17 -1.26 8.83 -6.05
C ALA A 17 -2.41 7.93 -6.45
N LEU A 18 -2.89 7.07 -5.53
CA LEU A 18 -3.89 6.05 -5.84
C LEU A 18 -5.32 6.47 -5.51
N GLY A 19 -5.49 7.30 -4.49
CA GLY A 19 -6.83 7.63 -4.01
C GLY A 19 -7.47 6.46 -3.25
N ASN A 20 -8.72 6.64 -2.84
CA ASN A 20 -9.39 5.65 -1.99
C ASN A 20 -10.10 4.54 -2.77
N ASP A 21 -10.42 4.77 -4.03
CA ASP A 21 -11.23 3.84 -4.82
C ASP A 21 -10.41 2.95 -5.75
N ARG A 22 -9.15 3.25 -5.90
CA ARG A 22 -8.32 2.54 -6.87
C ARG A 22 -7.81 1.22 -6.31
N ILE A 23 -7.95 0.17 -7.11
CA ILE A 23 -7.40 -1.14 -6.77
C ILE A 23 -5.94 -1.15 -7.21
N PHE A 24 -5.06 -1.57 -6.32
CA PHE A 24 -3.63 -1.57 -6.60
C PHE A 24 -2.97 -2.85 -6.08
N GLY A 25 -1.78 -3.11 -6.54
CA GLY A 25 -0.98 -4.24 -6.10
C GLY A 25 0.46 -3.83 -5.85
N ARG A 26 1.32 -4.82 -5.62
CA ARG A 26 2.73 -4.59 -5.32
C ARG A 26 3.43 -3.79 -6.43
N SER A 27 3.11 -4.09 -7.70
CA SER A 27 3.73 -3.39 -8.83
C SER A 27 3.49 -1.89 -8.76
N ASP A 28 2.28 -1.48 -8.38
CA ASP A 28 1.95 -0.07 -8.25
C ASP A 28 2.77 0.59 -7.15
N VAL A 29 2.91 -0.10 -6.02
CA VAL A 29 3.72 0.39 -4.90
C VAL A 29 5.17 0.57 -5.34
N MET A 30 5.71 -0.43 -6.04
CA MET A 30 7.09 -0.37 -6.56
C MET A 30 7.28 0.82 -7.49
N ASN A 31 6.35 1.04 -8.40
CA ASN A 31 6.45 2.11 -9.38
C ASN A 31 6.30 3.49 -8.75
N ILE A 32 5.33 3.66 -7.87
CA ILE A 32 5.06 4.97 -7.26
C ILE A 32 6.20 5.39 -6.35
N LEU A 33 6.73 4.46 -5.55
CA LEU A 33 7.78 4.77 -4.57
C LEU A 33 9.18 4.56 -5.10
N GLY A 34 9.34 3.95 -6.28
CA GLY A 34 10.65 3.66 -6.83
C GLY A 34 11.44 2.65 -6.01
N ILE A 35 10.76 1.63 -5.50
CA ILE A 35 11.38 0.61 -4.66
C ILE A 35 11.24 -0.77 -5.30
N THR A 36 12.04 -1.72 -4.80
CA THR A 36 12.02 -3.09 -5.29
C THR A 36 10.92 -3.91 -4.64
N ALA A 37 10.76 -5.16 -5.06
CA ALA A 37 9.65 -6.02 -4.63
C ALA A 37 9.65 -6.31 -3.13
N SER A 38 10.82 -6.59 -2.55
CA SER A 38 10.91 -6.93 -1.12
C SER A 38 10.41 -5.82 -0.21
N PRO A 39 10.94 -4.60 -0.30
CA PRO A 39 10.41 -3.51 0.54
C PRO A 39 8.96 -3.16 0.21
N ALA A 40 8.53 -3.34 -1.04
CA ALA A 40 7.13 -3.11 -1.38
C ALA A 40 6.21 -4.10 -0.68
N SER A 41 6.59 -5.38 -0.66
CA SER A 41 5.82 -6.41 0.04
C SER A 41 5.79 -6.16 1.54
N ALA A 42 6.91 -5.74 2.12
CA ALA A 42 6.99 -5.42 3.54
C ALA A 42 6.08 -4.26 3.89
N LEU A 43 6.05 -3.23 3.04
CA LEU A 43 5.19 -2.07 3.28
C LEU A 43 3.71 -2.44 3.18
N ILE A 44 3.33 -3.26 2.20
CA ILE A 44 1.95 -3.73 2.06
C ILE A 44 1.52 -4.49 3.32
N LYS A 45 2.39 -5.36 3.82
CA LYS A 45 2.10 -6.11 5.04
C LYS A 45 1.84 -5.16 6.22
N LYS A 46 2.67 -4.14 6.36
CA LYS A 46 2.50 -3.15 7.43
C LYS A 46 1.20 -2.38 7.27
N MET A 47 0.87 -1.97 6.05
CA MET A 47 -0.38 -1.26 5.80
C MET A 47 -1.60 -2.10 6.13
N LEU A 48 -1.54 -3.40 5.86
CA LEU A 48 -2.61 -4.32 6.26
C LEU A 48 -2.71 -4.40 7.79
N GLU A 49 -1.57 -4.50 8.47
CA GLU A 49 -1.53 -4.55 9.93
C GLU A 49 -2.06 -3.27 10.57
N TYR A 50 -1.76 -2.13 9.96
CA TYR A 50 -2.24 -0.84 10.47
C TYR A 50 -3.70 -0.58 10.13
N GLY A 51 -4.29 -1.40 9.27
CA GLY A 51 -5.69 -1.23 8.88
C GLY A 51 -5.94 -0.07 7.94
N VAL A 52 -4.92 0.35 7.17
CA VAL A 52 -5.09 1.46 6.22
C VAL A 52 -5.47 0.98 4.82
N ILE A 53 -5.25 -0.30 4.54
CA ILE A 53 -5.68 -0.93 3.29
C ILE A 53 -6.39 -2.24 3.59
N LYS A 54 -7.14 -2.72 2.61
CA LYS A 54 -7.82 -4.02 2.72
C LYS A 54 -7.66 -4.79 1.41
N PRO A 55 -7.67 -6.14 1.47
CA PRO A 55 -7.66 -6.94 0.25
C PRO A 55 -8.95 -6.72 -0.55
N GLN A 56 -8.84 -6.72 -1.85
CA GLN A 56 -10.00 -6.56 -2.74
C GLN A 56 -10.33 -7.90 -3.37
N LYS A 57 -11.51 -8.42 -3.07
CA LYS A 57 -11.99 -9.70 -3.59
C LYS A 57 -12.38 -9.57 -5.05
N GLY A 58 -12.23 -10.65 -5.80
CA GLY A 58 -12.64 -10.70 -7.20
C GLY A 58 -11.55 -10.31 -8.18
N TYR A 59 -10.39 -9.88 -7.71
CA TYR A 59 -9.29 -9.45 -8.57
C TYR A 59 -8.05 -10.32 -8.39
N GLY A 60 -8.20 -11.49 -7.76
CA GLY A 60 -7.09 -12.37 -7.47
C GLY A 60 -6.35 -11.94 -6.22
N LYS A 61 -5.28 -12.69 -5.90
CA LYS A 61 -4.45 -12.36 -4.73
C LYS A 61 -3.59 -11.14 -5.03
N GLY A 62 -3.29 -10.39 -3.98
CA GLY A 62 -2.34 -9.29 -4.08
C GLY A 62 -2.94 -7.99 -4.62
N LYS A 63 -4.24 -7.83 -4.54
CA LYS A 63 -4.92 -6.58 -4.89
C LYS A 63 -5.57 -5.97 -3.66
N TYR A 64 -5.43 -4.66 -3.53
CA TYR A 64 -5.82 -3.93 -2.32
C TYR A 64 -6.47 -2.60 -2.67
N THR A 65 -7.18 -2.03 -1.71
CA THR A 65 -7.68 -0.65 -1.78
C THR A 65 -7.43 0.04 -0.45
N PHE A 66 -7.29 1.35 -0.47
CA PHE A 66 -7.20 2.13 0.77
C PHE A 66 -8.56 2.21 1.44
N ILE A 67 -8.54 2.18 2.76
CA ILE A 67 -9.73 2.36 3.59
C ILE A 67 -9.81 3.84 3.95
N GLU A 68 -10.98 4.43 3.79
CA GLU A 68 -11.18 5.83 4.16
C GLU A 68 -11.12 6.05 5.66
#